data_01e6069d88298109af1364a80f9d8338
#
_entry.id   01e6069d88298109af1364a80f9d8338
#
_cell.length_a   1.000
_cell.length_b   1.000
_cell.length_c   1.000
_cell.angle_alpha   90.00
_cell.angle_beta   90.00
_cell.angle_gamma   90.00
#
_symmetry.space_group_name_H-M   'P 1'
#
loop_
_entity.id
_entity.type
_entity.pdbx_description
1 polymer ?
#
loop_
_entity_poly.entity_id
_entity_poly.type
_entity_poly.pdbx_seq_one_letter_code
_entity_poly.pdbx_strand_id
1 'polypeptide(L)'
;FVLVTYFCTSSYFNRVKAARYAEEVKKAKDEAEQANAAKSDFLANMSHEIRTPINAVLGMNEMILRESDDANVREYAGKAHNAGKTLLNLINDILDLSKIEAGKMEIVNDVYYLSSVLNNVVNMMRVKAEEKKLDFLVEVDEKLPDLLMGDDTRISQVIINILNNAVKYTRE
;
A
#
# COMPACT_ATOMS: atom_id res chain seq x y z
N PHE A 1 60.47 -11.67 19.64
CA PHE A 1 59.98 -10.34 20.15
C PHE A 1 59.36 -9.53 19.02
N VAL A 2 60.02 -9.36 17.87
CA VAL A 2 59.56 -8.55 16.73
C VAL A 2 58.24 -9.06 16.14
N LEU A 3 58.01 -10.36 16.04
CA LEU A 3 56.78 -10.93 15.51
C LEU A 3 55.56 -10.69 16.43
N VAL A 4 55.76 -10.74 17.76
CA VAL A 4 54.71 -10.49 18.74
C VAL A 4 54.27 -9.01 18.75
N THR A 5 55.25 -8.09 18.65
CA THR A 5 54.93 -6.65 18.56
C THR A 5 54.22 -6.30 17.27
N TYR A 6 54.62 -6.89 16.11
CA TYR A 6 53.93 -6.72 14.85
C TYR A 6 52.50 -7.23 14.90
N PHE A 7 52.26 -8.40 15.50
CA PHE A 7 50.93 -8.98 15.60
C PHE A 7 50.03 -8.14 16.53
N CYS A 8 50.55 -7.66 17.65
CA CYS A 8 49.80 -6.79 18.56
C CYS A 8 49.46 -5.43 17.94
N THR A 9 50.38 -4.81 17.21
CA THR A 9 50.13 -3.51 16.54
C THR A 9 49.15 -3.68 15.37
N SER A 10 49.30 -4.72 14.56
CA SER A 10 48.35 -5.02 13.47
C SER A 10 46.94 -5.30 14.00
N SER A 11 46.82 -6.11 15.05
CA SER A 11 45.53 -6.38 15.69
C SER A 11 44.89 -5.11 16.30
N TYR A 12 45.67 -4.25 16.91
CA TYR A 12 45.21 -2.98 17.44
C TYR A 12 44.71 -2.05 16.34
N PHE A 13 45.47 -1.89 15.24
CA PHE A 13 45.06 -1.09 14.07
C PHE A 13 43.76 -1.62 13.43
N ASN A 14 43.62 -2.92 13.30
CA ASN A 14 42.42 -3.53 12.73
C ASN A 14 41.19 -3.30 13.63
N ARG A 15 41.36 -3.36 14.97
CA ARG A 15 40.26 -3.06 15.92
C ARG A 15 39.86 -1.59 15.85
N VAL A 16 40.84 -0.66 15.79
CA VAL A 16 40.54 0.77 15.65
C VAL A 16 39.83 1.09 14.35
N LYS A 17 40.27 0.50 13.22
CA LYS A 17 39.57 0.63 11.94
C LYS A 17 38.15 0.07 11.99
N ALA A 18 37.98 -1.13 12.53
CA ALA A 18 36.68 -1.75 12.67
C ALA A 18 35.72 -0.90 13.52
N ALA A 19 36.22 -0.33 14.63
CA ALA A 19 35.45 0.56 15.47
C ALA A 19 35.01 1.85 14.75
N ARG A 20 35.90 2.47 13.96
CA ARG A 20 35.55 3.65 13.15
C ARG A 20 34.52 3.33 12.08
N TYR A 21 34.70 2.23 11.34
CA TYR A 21 33.69 1.81 10.36
C TYR A 21 32.35 1.51 10.99
N ALA A 22 32.33 0.85 12.16
CA ALA A 22 31.08 0.59 12.89
C ALA A 22 30.38 1.90 13.30
N GLU A 23 31.12 2.90 13.73
CA GLU A 23 30.59 4.20 14.10
C GLU A 23 30.05 4.99 12.89
N GLU A 24 30.79 4.98 11.76
CA GLU A 24 30.35 5.59 10.51
C GLU A 24 29.09 4.92 9.96
N VAL A 25 29.03 3.59 9.96
CA VAL A 25 27.85 2.83 9.55
C VAL A 25 26.66 3.12 10.45
N LYS A 26 26.89 3.17 11.77
CA LYS A 26 25.84 3.51 12.72
C LYS A 26 25.29 4.92 12.48
N LYS A 27 26.18 5.91 12.30
CA LYS A 27 25.77 7.28 12.02
C LYS A 27 24.99 7.40 10.73
N ALA A 28 25.46 6.77 9.64
CA ALA A 28 24.75 6.77 8.36
C ALA A 28 23.37 6.08 8.47
N LYS A 29 23.26 5.00 9.26
CA LYS A 29 22.01 4.35 9.55
C LYS A 29 21.04 5.26 10.30
N ASP A 30 21.50 5.90 11.38
CA ASP A 30 20.70 6.81 12.20
C ASP A 30 20.19 8.00 11.38
N GLU A 31 21.03 8.58 10.51
CA GLU A 31 20.66 9.65 9.58
C GLU A 31 19.60 9.19 8.56
N ALA A 32 19.78 7.99 8.00
CA ALA A 32 18.81 7.41 7.06
C ALA A 32 17.47 7.11 7.74
N GLU A 33 17.46 6.58 8.95
CA GLU A 33 16.24 6.33 9.74
C GLU A 33 15.50 7.63 10.07
N GLN A 34 16.22 8.69 10.46
CA GLN A 34 15.64 10.00 10.73
C GLN A 34 15.03 10.62 9.46
N ALA A 35 15.73 10.56 8.33
CA ALA A 35 15.22 11.06 7.05
C ALA A 35 13.96 10.30 6.61
N ASN A 36 13.93 8.99 6.80
CA ASN A 36 12.79 8.16 6.46
C ASN A 36 11.58 8.42 7.37
N ALA A 37 11.81 8.63 8.67
CA ALA A 37 10.77 9.03 9.60
C ALA A 37 10.15 10.39 9.24
N ALA A 38 10.99 11.40 8.97
CA ALA A 38 10.54 12.73 8.55
C ALA A 38 9.74 12.68 7.23
N LYS A 39 10.18 11.87 6.25
CA LYS A 39 9.46 11.63 4.99
C LYS A 39 8.07 11.03 5.26
N SER A 40 7.99 10.04 6.15
CA SER A 40 6.76 9.35 6.50
C SER A 40 5.76 10.29 7.18
N ASP A 41 6.22 11.10 8.13
CA ASP A 41 5.39 12.06 8.85
C ASP A 41 4.90 13.19 7.93
N PHE A 42 5.76 13.67 7.02
CA PHE A 42 5.37 14.64 5.98
C PHE A 42 4.28 14.10 5.08
N LEU A 43 4.45 12.87 4.57
CA LEU A 43 3.44 12.24 3.69
C LEU A 43 2.13 11.97 4.42
N ALA A 44 2.16 11.59 5.70
CA ALA A 44 0.96 11.40 6.51
C ALA A 44 0.17 12.72 6.65
N ASN A 45 0.84 13.82 6.96
CA ASN A 45 0.21 15.13 7.08
C ASN A 45 -0.35 15.60 5.73
N MET A 46 0.44 15.49 4.66
CA MET A 46 0.00 15.85 3.31
C MET A 46 -1.22 15.06 2.85
N SER A 47 -1.29 13.78 3.20
CA SER A 47 -2.48 12.98 2.87
C SER A 47 -3.75 13.51 3.51
N HIS A 48 -3.69 13.90 4.78
CA HIS A 48 -4.84 14.50 5.45
C HIS A 48 -5.26 15.82 4.80
N GLU A 49 -4.29 16.67 4.47
CA GLU A 49 -4.54 17.96 3.82
C GLU A 49 -5.09 17.82 2.39
N ILE A 50 -4.70 16.78 1.66
CA ILE A 50 -5.20 16.51 0.31
C ILE A 50 -6.55 15.76 0.35
N ARG A 51 -6.76 14.87 1.31
CA ARG A 51 -8.01 14.10 1.42
C ARG A 51 -9.22 14.99 1.66
N THR A 52 -9.08 16.01 2.48
CA THR A 52 -10.18 16.92 2.85
C THR A 52 -10.79 17.63 1.64
N PRO A 53 -10.03 18.36 0.78
CA PRO A 53 -10.60 19.01 -0.39
C PRO A 53 -11.10 18.00 -1.43
N ILE A 54 -10.44 16.85 -1.60
CA ILE A 54 -10.91 15.82 -2.54
C ILE A 54 -12.25 15.25 -2.09
N ASN A 55 -12.44 14.95 -0.81
CA ASN A 55 -13.72 14.46 -0.30
C ASN A 55 -14.83 15.52 -0.48
N ALA A 56 -14.53 16.82 -0.33
CA ALA A 56 -15.48 17.87 -0.63
C ALA A 56 -15.88 17.89 -2.11
N VAL A 57 -14.91 17.76 -3.03
CA VAL A 57 -15.18 17.65 -4.48
C VAL A 57 -16.01 16.40 -4.80
N LEU A 58 -15.69 15.25 -4.20
CA LEU A 58 -16.46 14.02 -4.40
C LEU A 58 -17.89 14.16 -3.90
N GLY A 59 -18.09 14.77 -2.72
CA GLY A 59 -19.43 15.03 -2.19
C GLY A 59 -20.25 15.97 -3.08
N MET A 60 -19.64 17.03 -3.62
CA MET A 60 -20.30 17.92 -4.58
C MET A 60 -20.68 17.18 -5.87
N ASN A 61 -19.77 16.35 -6.39
CA ASN A 61 -20.07 15.53 -7.57
C ASN A 61 -21.20 14.52 -7.31
N GLU A 62 -21.28 13.93 -6.12
CA GLU A 62 -22.40 13.04 -5.75
C GLU A 62 -23.73 13.78 -5.72
N MET A 63 -23.75 15.02 -5.21
CA MET A 63 -24.94 15.87 -5.27
C MET A 63 -25.37 16.17 -6.71
N ILE A 64 -24.42 16.53 -7.59
CA ILE A 64 -24.69 16.77 -9.00
C ILE A 64 -25.25 15.51 -9.67
N LEU A 65 -24.66 14.34 -9.41
CA LEU A 65 -25.12 13.05 -9.95
C LEU A 65 -26.54 12.70 -9.50
N ARG A 66 -26.93 13.13 -8.29
CA ARG A 66 -28.25 12.88 -7.73
C ARG A 66 -29.29 13.86 -8.21
N GLU A 67 -28.92 15.15 -8.36
CA GLU A 67 -29.87 16.25 -8.55
C GLU A 67 -29.99 16.71 -10.01
N SER A 68 -29.01 16.42 -10.87
CA SER A 68 -29.06 16.84 -12.27
C SER A 68 -29.78 15.82 -13.14
N ASP A 69 -30.72 16.28 -13.94
CA ASP A 69 -31.39 15.50 -14.99
C ASP A 69 -30.67 15.58 -16.33
N ASP A 70 -29.69 16.49 -16.49
CA ASP A 70 -28.92 16.61 -17.72
C ASP A 70 -27.89 15.48 -17.85
N ALA A 71 -28.03 14.69 -18.92
CA ALA A 71 -27.20 13.53 -19.17
C ALA A 71 -25.70 13.87 -19.32
N ASN A 72 -25.38 15.02 -19.96
CA ASN A 72 -23.98 15.44 -20.12
C ASN A 72 -23.38 15.87 -18.77
N VAL A 73 -24.14 16.60 -17.95
CA VAL A 73 -23.70 17.01 -16.61
C VAL A 73 -23.43 15.78 -15.74
N ARG A 74 -24.32 14.81 -15.78
CA ARG A 74 -24.15 13.53 -15.06
C ARG A 74 -22.91 12.76 -15.55
N GLU A 75 -22.70 12.71 -16.87
CA GLU A 75 -21.51 12.06 -17.43
C GLU A 75 -20.21 12.73 -16.95
N TYR A 76 -20.15 14.05 -17.02
CA TYR A 76 -18.96 14.79 -16.56
C TYR A 76 -18.74 14.67 -15.05
N ALA A 77 -19.80 14.76 -14.26
CA ALA A 77 -19.72 14.57 -12.81
C ALA A 77 -19.27 13.16 -12.45
N GLY A 78 -19.74 12.13 -13.17
CA GLY A 78 -19.30 10.74 -13.00
C GLY A 78 -17.82 10.55 -13.32
N LYS A 79 -17.33 11.15 -14.41
CA LYS A 79 -15.91 11.14 -14.76
C LYS A 79 -15.06 11.84 -13.69
N ALA A 80 -15.49 13.01 -13.22
CA ALA A 80 -14.80 13.75 -12.16
C ALA A 80 -14.79 12.97 -10.83
N HIS A 81 -15.90 12.33 -10.48
CA HIS A 81 -16.01 11.49 -9.29
C HIS A 81 -15.05 10.29 -9.34
N ASN A 82 -14.99 9.59 -10.47
CA ASN A 82 -14.07 8.46 -10.66
C ASN A 82 -12.60 8.90 -10.62
N ALA A 83 -12.27 10.05 -11.21
CA ALA A 83 -10.93 10.62 -11.14
C ALA A 83 -10.53 10.97 -9.69
N GLY A 84 -11.42 11.58 -8.92
CA GLY A 84 -11.21 11.88 -7.50
C GLY A 84 -10.99 10.63 -6.65
N LYS A 85 -11.79 9.58 -6.86
CA LYS A 85 -11.59 8.27 -6.20
C LYS A 85 -10.23 7.65 -6.55
N THR A 86 -9.83 7.72 -7.82
CA THR A 86 -8.52 7.23 -8.27
C THR A 86 -7.39 7.98 -7.58
N LEU A 87 -7.51 9.31 -7.44
CA LEU A 87 -6.50 10.13 -6.77
C LEU A 87 -6.38 9.78 -5.28
N LEU A 88 -7.51 9.59 -4.57
CA LEU A 88 -7.49 9.13 -3.18
C LEU A 88 -6.81 7.78 -3.01
N ASN A 89 -7.07 6.83 -3.91
CA ASN A 89 -6.42 5.52 -3.88
C ASN A 89 -4.91 5.65 -4.06
N LEU A 90 -4.44 6.47 -5.02
CA LEU A 90 -3.01 6.71 -5.23
C LEU A 90 -2.34 7.32 -3.99
N ILE A 91 -2.99 8.27 -3.32
CA ILE A 91 -2.47 8.86 -2.09
C ILE A 91 -2.36 7.82 -0.98
N ASN A 92 -3.38 6.97 -0.82
CA ASN A 92 -3.35 5.89 0.16
C ASN A 92 -2.24 4.87 -0.15
N ASP A 93 -2.03 4.52 -1.43
CA ASP A 93 -0.96 3.62 -1.84
C ASP A 93 0.43 4.20 -1.53
N ILE A 94 0.63 5.51 -1.76
CA ILE A 94 1.89 6.21 -1.42
C ILE A 94 2.12 6.19 0.10
N LEU A 95 1.06 6.40 0.89
CA LEU A 95 1.15 6.34 2.35
C LEU A 95 1.48 4.93 2.86
N ASP A 96 0.80 3.92 2.31
CA ASP A 96 1.06 2.53 2.68
C ASP A 96 2.53 2.17 2.36
N LEU A 97 3.02 2.55 1.17
CA LEU A 97 4.43 2.36 0.80
C LEU A 97 5.38 3.06 1.79
N SER A 98 5.09 4.31 2.14
CA SER A 98 5.91 5.08 3.08
C SER A 98 5.95 4.44 4.48
N LYS A 99 4.81 3.89 4.96
CA LYS A 99 4.75 3.15 6.23
C LYS A 99 5.54 1.85 6.17
N ILE A 100 5.50 1.14 5.04
CA ILE A 100 6.28 -0.09 4.84
C ILE A 100 7.77 0.23 4.86
N GLU A 101 8.23 1.25 4.10
CA GLU A 101 9.62 1.67 4.06
C GLU A 101 10.16 2.11 5.43
N ALA A 102 9.32 2.75 6.23
CA ALA A 102 9.66 3.19 7.58
C ALA A 102 9.55 2.06 8.64
N GLY A 103 9.10 0.86 8.28
CA GLY A 103 8.82 -0.21 9.23
C GLY A 103 7.69 0.11 10.23
N LYS A 104 6.84 1.10 9.89
CA LYS A 104 5.73 1.58 10.72
C LYS A 104 4.38 0.98 10.31
N MET A 105 4.36 0.04 9.37
CA MET A 105 3.13 -0.62 8.97
C MET A 105 2.70 -1.61 10.05
N GLU A 106 1.56 -1.33 10.64
CA GLU A 106 0.93 -2.23 11.60
C GLU A 106 0.04 -3.24 10.87
N ILE A 107 0.21 -4.51 11.21
CA ILE A 107 -0.65 -5.60 10.73
C ILE A 107 -1.62 -5.95 11.85
N VAL A 108 -2.91 -5.82 11.57
CA VAL A 108 -3.97 -6.15 12.53
C VAL A 108 -4.30 -7.62 12.41
N ASN A 109 -3.76 -8.44 13.35
CA ASN A 109 -4.08 -9.87 13.39
C ASN A 109 -5.41 -10.09 14.11
N ASP A 110 -6.47 -10.31 13.33
CA ASP A 110 -7.79 -10.65 13.85
C ASP A 110 -8.30 -11.96 13.23
N VAL A 111 -9.34 -12.53 13.83
CA VAL A 111 -9.99 -13.74 13.30
C VAL A 111 -10.99 -13.33 12.24
N TYR A 112 -10.88 -13.91 11.04
CA TYR A 112 -11.79 -13.60 9.93
C TYR A 112 -12.21 -14.86 9.17
N TYR A 113 -13.32 -14.74 8.44
CA TYR A 113 -13.80 -15.78 7.53
C TYR A 113 -13.26 -15.56 6.12
N LEU A 114 -12.51 -16.54 5.62
CA LEU A 114 -11.97 -16.49 4.25
C LEU A 114 -13.09 -16.39 3.20
N SER A 115 -14.18 -17.11 3.41
CA SER A 115 -15.37 -17.05 2.55
C SER A 115 -15.93 -15.64 2.41
N SER A 116 -15.94 -14.85 3.51
CA SER A 116 -16.39 -13.45 3.47
C SER A 116 -15.47 -12.57 2.65
N VAL A 117 -14.16 -12.72 2.84
CA VAL A 117 -13.14 -11.99 2.05
C VAL A 117 -13.27 -12.32 0.58
N LEU A 118 -13.32 -13.62 0.24
CA LEU A 118 -13.42 -14.08 -1.15
C LEU A 118 -14.73 -13.61 -1.79
N ASN A 119 -15.87 -13.71 -1.11
CA ASN A 119 -17.14 -13.24 -1.63
C ASN A 119 -17.13 -11.74 -1.96
N ASN A 120 -16.56 -10.92 -1.07
CA ASN A 120 -16.45 -9.47 -1.32
C ASN A 120 -15.58 -9.18 -2.55
N VAL A 121 -14.43 -9.81 -2.64
CA VAL A 121 -13.50 -9.64 -3.77
C VAL A 121 -14.12 -10.13 -5.07
N VAL A 122 -14.74 -11.32 -5.07
CA VAL A 122 -15.38 -11.93 -6.25
C VAL A 122 -16.49 -11.04 -6.76
N ASN A 123 -17.38 -10.56 -5.89
CA ASN A 123 -18.49 -9.68 -6.30
C ASN A 123 -17.98 -8.38 -6.93
N MET A 124 -16.94 -7.77 -6.36
CA MET A 124 -16.34 -6.55 -6.91
C MET A 124 -15.69 -6.79 -8.26
N MET A 125 -14.96 -7.90 -8.41
CA MET A 125 -14.21 -8.20 -9.63
C MET A 125 -15.08 -8.71 -10.76
N ARG A 126 -16.18 -9.40 -10.45
CA ARG A 126 -17.17 -9.87 -11.45
C ARG A 126 -17.70 -8.72 -12.27
N VAL A 127 -18.15 -7.64 -11.60
CA VAL A 127 -18.65 -6.44 -12.31
C VAL A 127 -17.62 -5.89 -13.29
N LYS A 128 -16.36 -5.79 -12.86
CA LYS A 128 -15.27 -5.26 -13.70
C LYS A 128 -14.92 -6.19 -14.87
N ALA A 129 -14.99 -7.50 -14.67
CA ALA A 129 -14.77 -8.47 -15.71
C ALA A 129 -15.90 -8.43 -16.76
N GLU A 130 -17.15 -8.35 -16.31
CA GLU A 130 -18.33 -8.20 -17.18
C GLU A 130 -18.27 -6.92 -18.02
N GLU A 131 -17.88 -5.79 -17.47
CA GLU A 131 -17.67 -4.53 -18.21
C GLU A 131 -16.65 -4.68 -19.34
N LYS A 132 -15.68 -5.58 -19.18
CA LYS A 132 -14.66 -5.91 -20.18
C LYS A 132 -14.98 -7.16 -21.01
N LYS A 133 -16.14 -7.78 -20.81
CA LYS A 133 -16.56 -9.04 -21.47
C LYS A 133 -15.58 -10.19 -21.26
N LEU A 134 -14.96 -10.25 -20.08
CA LEU A 134 -14.03 -11.32 -19.70
C LEU A 134 -14.78 -12.39 -18.90
N ASP A 135 -14.48 -13.64 -19.19
CA ASP A 135 -14.92 -14.76 -18.37
C ASP A 135 -14.19 -14.76 -17.03
N PHE A 136 -14.94 -14.69 -15.94
CA PHE A 136 -14.40 -14.67 -14.58
C PHE A 136 -14.84 -15.93 -13.84
N LEU A 137 -13.95 -16.92 -13.80
CA LEU A 137 -14.17 -18.19 -13.14
C LEU A 137 -13.47 -18.20 -11.78
N VAL A 138 -14.13 -18.71 -10.77
CA VAL A 138 -13.59 -18.83 -9.42
C VAL A 138 -13.80 -20.25 -8.93
N GLU A 139 -12.71 -20.92 -8.62
CA GLU A 139 -12.69 -22.24 -8.03
C GLU A 139 -12.05 -22.16 -6.64
N VAL A 140 -12.74 -22.67 -5.63
CA VAL A 140 -12.26 -22.69 -4.25
C VAL A 140 -12.24 -24.14 -3.78
N ASP A 141 -11.10 -24.62 -3.30
CA ASP A 141 -10.98 -25.96 -2.72
C ASP A 141 -11.77 -26.05 -1.42
N GLU A 142 -12.67 -27.03 -1.32
CA GLU A 142 -13.50 -27.29 -0.13
C GLU A 142 -12.68 -27.60 1.14
N LYS A 143 -11.40 -27.97 0.97
CA LYS A 143 -10.49 -28.26 2.09
C LYS A 143 -9.84 -27.02 2.71
N LEU A 144 -10.01 -25.85 2.09
CA LEU A 144 -9.48 -24.60 2.65
C LEU A 144 -10.18 -24.28 3.98
N PRO A 145 -9.41 -23.98 5.03
CA PRO A 145 -10.00 -23.54 6.28
C PRO A 145 -10.69 -22.20 6.09
N ASP A 146 -11.93 -22.08 6.56
CA ASP A 146 -12.69 -20.83 6.46
C ASP A 146 -12.33 -19.84 7.57
N LEU A 147 -11.98 -20.34 8.75
CA LEU A 147 -11.59 -19.49 9.88
C LEU A 147 -10.07 -19.32 9.89
N LEU A 148 -9.62 -18.10 9.63
CA LEU A 148 -8.20 -17.72 9.58
C LEU A 148 -7.89 -16.59 10.55
N MET A 149 -6.61 -16.41 10.87
CA MET A 149 -6.12 -15.30 11.66
C MET A 149 -5.13 -14.47 10.82
N GLY A 150 -5.35 -13.17 10.74
CA GLY A 150 -4.54 -12.26 9.96
C GLY A 150 -5.25 -10.93 9.71
N ASP A 151 -4.69 -10.12 8.82
CA ASP A 151 -5.26 -8.83 8.40
C ASP A 151 -6.09 -9.03 7.11
N ASP A 152 -7.38 -9.23 7.26
CA ASP A 152 -8.33 -9.46 6.16
C ASP A 152 -8.39 -8.29 5.17
N THR A 153 -8.23 -7.08 5.68
CA THR A 153 -8.22 -5.85 4.88
C THR A 153 -6.99 -5.81 3.97
N ARG A 154 -5.81 -6.12 4.49
CA ARG A 154 -4.58 -6.16 3.71
C ARG A 154 -4.56 -7.32 2.71
N ILE A 155 -5.05 -8.48 3.10
CA ILE A 155 -5.21 -9.64 2.21
C ILE A 155 -6.15 -9.27 1.07
N SER A 156 -7.31 -8.68 1.36
CA SER A 156 -8.26 -8.21 0.34
C SER A 156 -7.61 -7.19 -0.61
N GLN A 157 -6.86 -6.23 -0.08
CA GLN A 157 -6.15 -5.20 -0.86
C GLN A 157 -5.16 -5.83 -1.84
N VAL A 158 -4.37 -6.80 -1.39
CA VAL A 158 -3.42 -7.52 -2.26
C VAL A 158 -4.14 -8.27 -3.37
N ILE A 159 -5.18 -9.03 -3.04
CA ILE A 159 -5.93 -9.82 -4.02
C ILE A 159 -6.60 -8.88 -5.04
N ILE A 160 -7.25 -7.80 -4.59
CA ILE A 160 -7.89 -6.81 -5.47
C ILE A 160 -6.87 -6.16 -6.40
N ASN A 161 -5.68 -5.81 -5.92
CA ASN A 161 -4.63 -5.20 -6.74
C ASN A 161 -4.14 -6.14 -7.84
N ILE A 162 -3.95 -7.42 -7.53
CA ILE A 162 -3.54 -8.44 -8.50
C ILE A 162 -4.65 -8.64 -9.54
N LEU A 163 -5.90 -8.81 -9.11
CA LEU A 163 -7.03 -9.03 -9.99
C LEU A 163 -7.36 -7.80 -10.86
N ASN A 164 -7.24 -6.59 -10.31
CA ASN A 164 -7.38 -5.36 -11.11
C ASN A 164 -6.34 -5.31 -12.25
N ASN A 165 -5.09 -5.70 -11.96
CA ASN A 165 -4.06 -5.79 -12.98
C ASN A 165 -4.39 -6.87 -14.01
N ALA A 166 -4.84 -8.05 -13.58
CA ALA A 166 -5.26 -9.11 -14.46
C ALA A 166 -6.38 -8.65 -15.40
N VAL A 167 -7.46 -8.08 -14.88
CA VAL A 167 -8.57 -7.54 -15.68
C VAL A 167 -8.10 -6.41 -16.60
N LYS A 168 -7.19 -5.54 -16.13
CA LYS A 168 -6.69 -4.40 -16.92
C LYS A 168 -5.91 -4.85 -18.15
N TYR A 169 -5.07 -5.86 -18.01
CA TYR A 169 -4.12 -6.28 -19.05
C TYR A 169 -4.60 -7.49 -19.89
N THR A 170 -5.66 -8.20 -19.45
CA THR A 170 -6.28 -9.24 -20.26
C THR A 170 -7.05 -8.59 -21.42
N ARG A 171 -6.82 -9.13 -22.63
CA ARG A 171 -7.56 -8.77 -23.83
C ARG A 171 -8.72 -9.76 -24.01
N GLU A 172 -9.75 -9.32 -24.71
CA GLU A 172 -10.86 -10.18 -25.16
C GLU A 172 -10.36 -11.34 -25.99
#